data_e412218c3e91a2be2d1a275897d6c53d
#
_entry.id   e412218c3e91a2be2d1a275897d6c53d
#
_cell.length_a   1.000
_cell.length_b   1.000
_cell.length_c   1.000
_cell.angle_alpha   90.00
_cell.angle_beta   90.00
_cell.angle_gamma   90.00
#
_symmetry.space_group_name_H-M   'P 1'
#
loop_
_entity.id
_entity.type
_entity.pdbx_description
1 polymer ?
#
loop_
_entity_poly.entity_id
_entity_poly.type
_entity_poly.pdbx_seq_one_letter_code
_entity_poly.pdbx_strand_id
1 'polypeptide(L)'
;MKHKNVSPKKHLGQHFLNDEATAHRIAHSVQCDADQAFIEVGPGTGALTTHLIDRFGSKLLALDVDAESIEHLQSEDWISSEQILNADILKVPLDQLTSLKEVVIVGNFPYNISSQILFRALDWRENCVELVGMFQKEVAERVCAPHGSKVTES
;
A
#
# COMPACT_ATOMS: atom_id res chain seq x y z
N MET A 1 -14.55 4.20 -19.06
CA MET A 1 -15.19 3.61 -17.89
C MET A 1 -15.54 4.68 -16.85
N LYS A 2 -16.69 4.55 -16.27
CA LYS A 2 -17.17 5.54 -15.31
C LYS A 2 -16.80 5.11 -13.89
N HIS A 3 -15.99 5.86 -13.24
CA HIS A 3 -15.59 5.55 -11.86
C HIS A 3 -16.57 6.16 -10.88
N LYS A 4 -16.91 5.38 -9.87
CA LYS A 4 -17.69 5.88 -8.74
C LYS A 4 -16.79 6.76 -7.89
N ASN A 5 -17.24 7.95 -7.57
CA ASN A 5 -16.48 8.84 -6.72
C ASN A 5 -16.51 8.37 -5.27
N VAL A 6 -15.33 8.25 -4.69
CA VAL A 6 -15.18 7.93 -3.28
C VAL A 6 -14.80 9.22 -2.56
N SER A 7 -15.61 9.63 -1.60
CA SER A 7 -15.34 10.86 -0.85
C SER A 7 -14.16 10.69 0.09
N PRO A 8 -13.27 11.68 0.19
CA PRO A 8 -12.17 11.62 1.15
C PRO A 8 -12.68 11.52 2.58
N LYS A 9 -12.08 10.63 3.34
CA LYS A 9 -12.39 10.45 4.76
C LYS A 9 -11.42 11.28 5.59
N LYS A 10 -11.66 12.58 5.68
CA LYS A 10 -10.76 13.51 6.36
C LYS A 10 -10.43 13.12 7.80
N HIS A 11 -11.42 12.58 8.51
CA HIS A 11 -11.23 12.16 9.89
C HIS A 11 -10.30 10.95 10.02
N LEU A 12 -10.01 10.25 8.94
CA LEU A 12 -9.04 9.16 8.91
C LEU A 12 -7.65 9.62 8.47
N GLY A 13 -7.49 10.91 8.15
CA GLY A 13 -6.21 11.44 7.70
C GLY A 13 -5.76 10.94 6.34
N GLN A 14 -6.69 10.51 5.52
CA GLN A 14 -6.38 9.94 4.22
C GLN A 14 -6.06 11.03 3.20
N HIS A 15 -5.11 10.70 2.30
CA HIS A 15 -4.78 11.49 1.14
C HIS A 15 -5.14 10.72 -0.11
N PHE A 16 -5.91 11.36 -1.00
CA PHE A 16 -6.19 10.77 -2.29
C PHE A 16 -5.21 11.32 -3.32
N LEU A 17 -4.62 10.40 -4.10
CA LEU A 17 -3.74 10.80 -5.18
C LEU A 17 -4.58 11.31 -6.35
N ASN A 18 -4.47 12.61 -6.62
CA ASN A 18 -5.08 13.21 -7.79
C ASN A 18 -4.08 13.38 -8.92
N ASP A 19 -2.82 13.06 -8.65
CA ASP A 19 -1.72 13.23 -9.59
C ASP A 19 -1.30 11.87 -10.13
N GLU A 20 -1.62 11.63 -11.38
CA GLU A 20 -1.26 10.41 -12.09
C GLU A 20 0.25 10.23 -12.13
N ALA A 21 1.01 11.31 -12.30
CA ALA A 21 2.46 11.24 -12.32
C ALA A 21 3.03 10.79 -10.98
N THR A 22 2.44 11.22 -9.87
CA THR A 22 2.87 10.79 -8.54
C THR A 22 2.59 9.31 -8.31
N ALA A 23 1.40 8.85 -8.71
CA ALA A 23 1.05 7.43 -8.60
C ALA A 23 2.02 6.56 -9.41
N HIS A 24 2.30 6.98 -10.63
CA HIS A 24 3.26 6.29 -11.49
C HIS A 24 4.65 6.25 -10.85
N ARG A 25 5.09 7.37 -10.30
CA ARG A 25 6.41 7.47 -9.66
C ARG A 25 6.51 6.54 -8.45
N ILE A 26 5.49 6.50 -7.61
CA ILE A 26 5.48 5.61 -6.45
C ILE A 26 5.58 4.15 -6.90
N ALA A 27 4.75 3.76 -7.86
CA ALA A 27 4.74 2.39 -8.35
C ALA A 27 6.10 1.99 -8.95
N HIS A 28 6.76 2.91 -9.63
CA HIS A 28 8.06 2.65 -10.26
C HIS A 28 9.25 2.86 -9.32
N SER A 29 9.02 3.39 -8.13
CA SER A 29 10.05 3.49 -7.09
C SER A 29 10.30 2.17 -6.39
N VAL A 30 9.37 1.24 -6.48
CA VAL A 30 9.54 -0.09 -5.90
C VAL A 30 10.66 -0.80 -6.64
N GLN A 31 11.68 -1.24 -5.92
CA GLN A 31 12.86 -1.86 -6.52
C GLN A 31 12.72 -3.38 -6.65
N CYS A 32 11.98 -4.01 -5.73
CA CYS A 32 11.73 -5.44 -5.81
C CYS A 32 10.75 -5.74 -6.93
N ASP A 33 10.98 -6.79 -7.70
CA ASP A 33 10.13 -7.13 -8.83
C ASP A 33 9.97 -8.64 -9.06
N ALA A 34 10.45 -9.47 -8.13
CA ALA A 34 10.48 -10.91 -8.34
C ALA A 34 9.47 -11.64 -7.45
N ASP A 35 9.94 -12.40 -6.47
CA ASP A 35 9.14 -13.38 -5.77
C ASP A 35 8.54 -12.87 -4.45
N GLN A 36 8.29 -11.57 -4.37
CA GLN A 36 7.69 -10.96 -3.20
C GLN A 36 6.17 -10.86 -3.33
N ALA A 37 5.48 -10.73 -2.20
CA ALA A 37 4.11 -10.27 -2.16
C ALA A 37 4.13 -8.74 -2.04
N PHE A 38 3.32 -8.07 -2.83
CA PHE A 38 3.25 -6.60 -2.83
C PHE A 38 1.94 -6.18 -2.18
N ILE A 39 2.04 -5.50 -1.04
CA ILE A 39 0.88 -5.13 -0.24
C ILE A 39 0.69 -3.63 -0.34
N GLU A 40 -0.39 -3.22 -0.99
CA GLU A 40 -0.78 -1.82 -1.02
C GLU A 40 -1.69 -1.51 0.16
N VAL A 41 -1.37 -0.46 0.91
CA VAL A 41 -2.18 -0.01 2.04
C VAL A 41 -2.95 1.24 1.64
N GLY A 42 -4.27 1.17 1.77
CA GLY A 42 -5.14 2.31 1.52
C GLY A 42 -5.29 2.65 0.04
N PRO A 43 -5.74 1.70 -0.79
CA PRO A 43 -5.87 1.96 -2.24
C PRO A 43 -6.85 3.08 -2.58
N GLY A 44 -7.82 3.37 -1.73
CA GLY A 44 -8.77 4.45 -1.97
C GLY A 44 -9.52 4.27 -3.29
N THR A 45 -9.36 5.23 -4.19
CA THR A 45 -10.01 5.18 -5.50
C THR A 45 -9.33 4.24 -6.49
N GLY A 46 -8.16 3.72 -6.15
CA GLY A 46 -7.40 2.83 -7.03
C GLY A 46 -6.39 3.54 -7.94
N ALA A 47 -6.13 4.82 -7.71
CA ALA A 47 -5.22 5.58 -8.56
C ALA A 47 -3.81 4.99 -8.60
N LEU A 48 -3.28 4.61 -7.44
CA LEU A 48 -1.99 3.93 -7.36
C LEU A 48 -2.12 2.45 -7.74
N THR A 49 -3.25 1.84 -7.37
CA THR A 49 -3.48 0.41 -7.57
C THR A 49 -3.36 0.01 -9.02
N THR A 50 -3.88 0.80 -9.96
CA THR A 50 -3.79 0.51 -11.39
C THR A 50 -2.35 0.36 -11.85
N HIS A 51 -1.46 1.24 -11.39
CA HIS A 51 -0.04 1.16 -11.73
C HIS A 51 0.65 -0.04 -11.09
N LEU A 52 0.23 -0.38 -9.88
CA LEU A 52 0.80 -1.55 -9.19
C LEU A 52 0.34 -2.86 -9.84
N ILE A 53 -0.90 -2.92 -10.29
CA ILE A 53 -1.41 -4.09 -11.02
C ILE A 53 -0.65 -4.25 -12.35
N ASP A 54 -0.43 -3.14 -13.07
CA ASP A 54 0.32 -3.18 -14.32
C ASP A 54 1.73 -3.76 -14.11
N ARG A 55 2.34 -3.45 -12.98
CA ARG A 55 3.70 -3.86 -12.72
C ARG A 55 3.79 -5.25 -12.07
N PHE A 56 2.91 -5.55 -11.12
CA PHE A 56 3.04 -6.74 -10.28
C PHE A 56 1.94 -7.78 -10.50
N GLY A 57 0.88 -7.41 -11.19
CA GLY A 57 -0.18 -8.35 -11.55
C GLY A 57 -0.81 -9.03 -10.33
N SER A 58 -0.92 -10.34 -10.40
CA SER A 58 -1.55 -11.13 -9.34
C SER A 58 -0.79 -11.16 -8.03
N LYS A 59 0.42 -10.65 -7.99
CA LYS A 59 1.22 -10.57 -6.75
C LYS A 59 0.81 -9.41 -5.86
N LEU A 60 -0.01 -8.49 -6.37
CA LEU A 60 -0.49 -7.35 -5.58
C LEU A 60 -1.67 -7.76 -4.71
N LEU A 61 -1.65 -7.30 -3.48
CA LEU A 61 -2.74 -7.43 -2.52
C LEU A 61 -3.06 -6.04 -1.99
N ALA A 62 -4.29 -5.59 -2.15
CA ALA A 62 -4.73 -4.27 -1.70
C ALA A 62 -5.55 -4.38 -0.42
N LEU A 63 -5.13 -3.67 0.61
CA LEU A 63 -5.78 -3.66 1.92
C LEU A 63 -6.33 -2.28 2.23
N ASP A 64 -7.58 -2.23 2.69
CA ASP A 64 -8.17 -1.00 3.17
C ASP A 64 -9.11 -1.31 4.35
N VAL A 65 -9.16 -0.40 5.31
CA VAL A 65 -10.12 -0.49 6.41
C VAL A 65 -11.47 0.11 6.01
N ASP A 66 -11.50 0.89 4.95
CA ASP A 66 -12.70 1.58 4.49
C ASP A 66 -13.51 0.68 3.56
N ALA A 67 -14.69 0.27 4.03
CA ALA A 67 -15.56 -0.62 3.27
C ALA A 67 -16.01 -0.01 1.93
N GLU A 68 -16.16 1.31 1.86
CA GLU A 68 -16.54 1.99 0.62
C GLU A 68 -15.45 1.85 -0.44
N SER A 69 -14.18 2.02 -0.05
CA SER A 69 -13.05 1.83 -0.96
C SER A 69 -12.95 0.40 -1.44
N ILE A 70 -13.15 -0.55 -0.55
CA ILE A 70 -13.13 -1.98 -0.90
C ILE A 70 -14.22 -2.30 -1.91
N GLU A 71 -15.43 -1.82 -1.65
CA GLU A 71 -16.57 -2.04 -2.53
C GLU A 71 -16.33 -1.43 -3.92
N HIS A 72 -15.74 -0.24 -3.94
CA HIS A 72 -15.40 0.43 -5.21
C HIS A 72 -14.40 -0.42 -6.02
N LEU A 73 -13.34 -0.90 -5.40
CA LEU A 73 -12.35 -1.73 -6.10
C LEU A 73 -12.94 -3.04 -6.56
N GLN A 74 -13.82 -3.66 -5.75
CA GLN A 74 -14.46 -4.92 -6.12
C GLN A 74 -15.39 -4.79 -7.31
N SER A 75 -15.85 -3.58 -7.59
CA SER A 75 -16.69 -3.32 -8.76
C SER A 75 -15.89 -3.19 -10.06
N GLU A 76 -14.57 -3.07 -9.97
CA GLU A 76 -13.71 -2.92 -11.13
C GLU A 76 -13.37 -4.29 -11.74
N ASP A 77 -13.12 -4.31 -13.05
CA ASP A 77 -12.83 -5.54 -13.78
C ASP A 77 -11.34 -5.79 -14.01
N TRP A 78 -10.51 -4.82 -13.67
CA TRP A 78 -9.06 -4.92 -13.88
C TRP A 78 -8.29 -5.48 -12.68
N ILE A 79 -8.98 -5.77 -11.58
CA ILE A 79 -8.39 -6.36 -10.39
C ILE A 79 -9.30 -7.49 -9.88
N SER A 80 -8.69 -8.61 -9.48
CA SER A 80 -9.44 -9.74 -8.95
C SER A 80 -9.91 -9.45 -7.53
N SER A 81 -11.12 -9.88 -7.20
CA SER A 81 -11.65 -9.73 -5.85
C SER A 81 -10.78 -10.44 -4.80
N GLU A 82 -10.02 -11.46 -5.20
CA GLU A 82 -9.11 -12.17 -4.31
C GLU A 82 -7.93 -11.31 -3.88
N GLN A 83 -7.65 -10.24 -4.62
CA GLN A 83 -6.54 -9.32 -4.34
C GLN A 83 -6.97 -8.14 -3.48
N ILE A 84 -8.21 -8.10 -3.05
CA ILE A 84 -8.79 -6.96 -2.33
C ILE A 84 -9.27 -7.45 -0.97
N LEU A 85 -8.71 -6.89 0.10
CA LEU A 85 -9.05 -7.30 1.46
C LEU A 85 -9.46 -6.09 2.30
N ASN A 86 -10.60 -6.23 2.96
CA ASN A 86 -11.00 -5.29 4.01
C ASN A 86 -10.29 -5.70 5.29
N ALA A 87 -9.12 -5.14 5.51
CA ALA A 87 -8.26 -5.51 6.64
C ALA A 87 -7.44 -4.32 7.08
N ASP A 88 -7.02 -4.37 8.34
CA ASP A 88 -6.17 -3.34 8.95
C ASP A 88 -4.73 -3.84 8.97
N ILE A 89 -3.86 -3.18 8.23
CA ILE A 89 -2.44 -3.51 8.16
C ILE A 89 -1.79 -3.52 9.55
N LEU A 90 -2.31 -2.73 10.47
CA LEU A 90 -1.75 -2.63 11.82
C LEU A 90 -2.12 -3.81 12.71
N LYS A 91 -3.09 -4.62 12.32
CA LYS A 91 -3.64 -5.70 13.14
C LYS A 91 -3.54 -7.08 12.49
N VAL A 92 -3.61 -7.15 11.18
CA VAL A 92 -3.67 -8.44 10.49
C VAL A 92 -2.33 -9.18 10.62
N PRO A 93 -2.34 -10.47 10.95
CA PRO A 93 -1.12 -11.25 10.94
C PRO A 93 -0.58 -11.44 9.52
N LEU A 94 0.73 -11.37 9.37
CA LEU A 94 1.37 -11.45 8.06
C LEU A 94 1.05 -12.78 7.35
N ASP A 95 1.06 -13.87 8.10
CA ASP A 95 0.81 -15.21 7.53
C ASP A 95 -0.62 -15.41 7.03
N GLN A 96 -1.54 -14.53 7.42
CA GLN A 96 -2.89 -14.52 6.85
C GLN A 96 -2.97 -13.75 5.53
N LEU A 97 -1.96 -12.97 5.22
CA LEU A 97 -1.93 -12.18 3.99
C LEU A 97 -1.25 -12.93 2.85
N THR A 98 -0.19 -13.65 3.15
CA THR A 98 0.61 -14.31 2.13
C THR A 98 1.37 -15.48 2.72
N SER A 99 1.66 -16.48 1.89
CA SER A 99 2.57 -17.58 2.22
C SER A 99 4.01 -17.28 1.80
N LEU A 100 4.22 -16.18 1.07
CA LEU A 100 5.57 -15.80 0.63
C LEU A 100 6.37 -15.26 1.81
N LYS A 101 7.67 -15.50 1.77
CA LYS A 101 8.56 -15.07 2.84
C LYS A 101 8.86 -13.59 2.82
N GLU A 102 8.86 -12.99 1.63
CA GLU A 102 9.22 -11.59 1.48
C GLU A 102 8.03 -10.76 1.04
N VAL A 103 7.85 -9.62 1.67
CA VAL A 103 6.77 -8.70 1.34
C VAL A 103 7.32 -7.30 1.12
N VAL A 104 6.64 -6.56 0.26
CA VAL A 104 6.86 -5.15 0.01
C VAL A 104 5.58 -4.42 0.42
N ILE A 105 5.71 -3.38 1.21
CA ILE A 105 4.58 -2.53 1.59
C ILE A 105 4.66 -1.24 0.79
N VAL A 106 3.58 -0.88 0.11
CA VAL A 106 3.54 0.30 -0.74
C VAL A 106 2.21 1.03 -0.55
N GLY A 107 2.24 2.35 -0.65
CA GLY A 107 1.00 3.10 -0.59
C GLY A 107 1.18 4.59 -0.46
N ASN A 108 0.05 5.28 -0.55
CA ASN A 108 -0.08 6.68 -0.18
C ASN A 108 -0.71 6.69 1.22
N PHE A 109 0.14 6.61 2.22
CA PHE A 109 -0.32 6.31 3.58
C PHE A 109 -1.09 7.47 4.21
N PRO A 110 -2.20 7.16 4.93
CA PRO A 110 -2.88 8.19 5.69
C PRO A 110 -1.95 8.85 6.71
N TYR A 111 -2.09 10.16 6.88
CA TYR A 111 -1.22 10.93 7.77
C TYR A 111 -1.16 10.39 9.19
N ASN A 112 -2.32 10.08 9.74
CA ASN A 112 -2.42 9.73 11.15
C ASN A 112 -1.89 8.33 11.47
N ILE A 113 -1.62 7.50 10.46
CA ILE A 113 -1.10 6.15 10.70
C ILE A 113 0.23 5.87 10.00
N SER A 114 0.80 6.86 9.32
CA SER A 114 2.03 6.63 8.54
C SER A 114 3.19 6.14 9.43
N SER A 115 3.37 6.71 10.61
CA SER A 115 4.41 6.26 11.53
C SER A 115 4.13 4.85 12.05
N GLN A 116 2.86 4.50 12.28
CA GLN A 116 2.47 3.17 12.72
C GLN A 116 2.74 2.13 11.64
N ILE A 117 2.54 2.50 10.38
CA ILE A 117 2.87 1.60 9.26
C ILE A 117 4.37 1.34 9.21
N LEU A 118 5.19 2.37 9.44
CA LEU A 118 6.63 2.20 9.53
C LEU A 118 7.01 1.24 10.67
N PHE A 119 6.40 1.38 11.83
CA PHE A 119 6.65 0.48 12.95
C PHE A 119 6.18 -0.94 12.63
N ARG A 120 5.07 -1.08 11.92
CA ARG A 120 4.59 -2.39 11.49
C ARG A 120 5.61 -3.07 10.55
N ALA A 121 6.17 -2.31 9.62
CA ALA A 121 7.22 -2.83 8.74
C ALA A 121 8.43 -3.27 9.56
N LEU A 122 8.77 -2.56 10.62
CA LEU A 122 9.86 -2.96 11.51
C LEU A 122 9.52 -4.23 12.31
N ASP A 123 8.27 -4.40 12.73
CA ASP A 123 7.82 -5.65 13.36
C ASP A 123 7.99 -6.83 12.40
N TRP A 124 7.79 -6.59 11.13
CA TRP A 124 7.91 -7.61 10.08
C TRP A 124 9.29 -7.60 9.42
N ARG A 125 10.31 -7.03 10.06
CA ARG A 125 11.61 -6.77 9.40
C ARG A 125 12.31 -8.01 8.83
N GLU A 126 11.98 -9.17 9.34
CA GLU A 126 12.52 -10.42 8.78
C GLU A 126 11.88 -10.77 7.44
N ASN A 127 10.72 -10.21 7.15
CA ASN A 127 9.95 -10.51 5.95
C ASN A 127 9.78 -9.28 5.06
N CYS A 128 9.62 -8.09 5.65
CA CYS A 128 9.42 -6.87 4.88
C CYS A 128 10.76 -6.36 4.35
N VAL A 129 10.94 -6.47 3.04
CA VAL A 129 12.21 -6.14 2.40
C VAL A 129 12.21 -4.73 1.81
N GLU A 130 11.04 -4.11 1.66
CA GLU A 130 10.95 -2.77 1.13
C GLU A 130 9.64 -2.11 1.59
N LEU A 131 9.72 -0.80 1.82
CA LEU A 131 8.56 0.03 2.16
C LEU A 131 8.64 1.29 1.31
N VAL A 132 7.64 1.52 0.49
CA VAL A 132 7.61 2.62 -0.47
C VAL A 132 6.30 3.38 -0.33
N GLY A 133 6.38 4.70 -0.22
CA GLY A 133 5.17 5.50 -0.16
C GLY A 133 5.44 6.95 0.17
N MET A 134 4.36 7.69 0.36
CA MET A 134 4.45 9.08 0.78
C MET A 134 4.44 9.15 2.30
N PHE A 135 5.49 9.74 2.84
CA PHE A 135 5.67 9.93 4.27
C PHE A 135 5.99 11.38 4.57
N GLN A 136 5.70 11.80 5.79
CA GLN A 136 6.29 13.02 6.29
C GLN A 136 7.80 12.81 6.45
N LYS A 137 8.57 13.79 6.05
CA LYS A 137 10.03 13.68 6.03
C LYS A 137 10.61 13.30 7.39
N GLU A 138 10.15 13.93 8.46
CA GLU A 138 10.65 13.66 9.79
C GLU A 138 10.35 12.23 10.25
N VAL A 139 9.25 11.63 9.77
CA VAL A 139 8.93 10.24 10.08
C VAL A 139 9.91 9.32 9.38
N ALA A 140 10.15 9.55 8.10
CA ALA A 140 11.09 8.74 7.32
C ALA A 140 12.49 8.79 7.92
N GLU A 141 12.95 9.96 8.35
CA GLU A 141 14.27 10.13 8.95
C GLU A 141 14.43 9.36 10.27
N ARG A 142 13.36 9.27 11.07
CA ARG A 142 13.41 8.56 12.36
C ARG A 142 13.45 7.05 12.21
N VAL A 143 12.97 6.52 11.10
CA VAL A 143 12.83 5.07 10.90
C VAL A 143 13.73 4.60 9.77
N CYS A 144 14.91 5.17 9.68
CA CYS A 144 15.91 4.74 8.72
C CYS A 144 16.25 3.28 9.04
N ALA A 145 15.84 2.37 8.17
CA ALA A 145 15.80 0.96 8.52
C ALA A 145 17.18 0.31 8.48
N PRO A 146 17.67 -0.17 9.61
CA PRO A 146 18.99 -0.81 9.66
C PRO A 146 18.98 -2.28 9.31
N HIS A 147 17.85 -2.89 9.00
CA HIS A 147 17.74 -4.34 8.87
C HIS A 147 17.34 -4.81 7.48
N GLY A 148 17.81 -4.13 6.45
CA GLY A 148 17.55 -4.54 5.08
C GLY A 148 16.26 -4.01 4.47
N SER A 149 15.35 -3.50 5.27
CA SER A 149 14.17 -2.82 4.76
C SER A 149 14.56 -1.46 4.20
N LYS A 150 13.93 -1.08 3.10
CA LYS A 150 14.15 0.24 2.49
C LYS A 150 12.95 1.12 2.70
N VAL A 151 13.20 2.36 3.07
CA VAL A 151 12.16 3.38 3.17
C VAL A 151 12.39 4.37 2.05
N THR A 152 11.45 4.46 1.13
CA THR A 152 11.51 5.38 0.01
C THR A 152 10.52 6.51 0.22
N GLU A 153 11.03 7.73 0.24
CA GLU A 153 10.26 8.96 0.37
C GLU A 153 9.97 9.50 -1.02
N SER A 154 8.73 9.90 -1.25
CA SER A 154 8.35 10.46 -2.55
C SER A 154 8.04 11.95 -2.49
#